data_bcf1efedc3e6e26e5ba443542d4168cb
#
_entry.id   bcf1efedc3e6e26e5ba443542d4168cb
#
_cell.length_a   1.000
_cell.length_b   1.000
_cell.length_c   1.000
_cell.angle_alpha   90.00
_cell.angle_beta   90.00
_cell.angle_gamma   90.00
#
_symmetry.space_group_name_H-M   'P 1'
#
loop_
_entity.id
_entity.type
_entity.pdbx_description
1 polymer ?
#
loop_
_entity_poly.entity_id
_entity_poly.type
_entity_poly.pdbx_seq_one_letter_code
_entity_poly.pdbx_strand_id
1 'polypeptide(L)'
;MRLLLTIVLMFVAFVLSSPKEGPDMQLVQPYTVDSLGACQGISYQKGKLFLYGDREVGMIREFKMQGDSLQYIGHEMKLTLNDTDVINHPTGIAYNGKDPVFIGNSIRLNKEGTLWRAVIYCVNWEGLQKTGTLDGNLLNTIDDDTCIQGTRPEYVQYNKKWYVATADYGDKKNEVRLYDPAVLKNAKKTSEKGVLYKKFTCTPWVQNLYWLADKGQLLLIQNQMEGRRWRFTYVDLAKSIASGQQEVIKVIDIDRADELEGFTFLNNYDKGFAVSSSRRNNVNAISVHW
;
A
#
# COMPACT_ATOMS: atom_id res chain seq x y z
N MET A 1 73.94 28.12 -3.77
CA MET A 1 72.57 28.45 -4.09
C MET A 1 71.77 27.12 -4.01
N ARG A 2 71.16 26.80 -2.85
CA ARG A 2 70.46 25.55 -2.63
C ARG A 2 68.95 25.82 -2.80
N LEU A 3 68.36 25.15 -3.77
CA LEU A 3 66.92 25.21 -4.06
C LEU A 3 66.21 24.27 -3.10
N LEU A 4 65.39 24.78 -2.16
CA LEU A 4 64.49 23.98 -1.34
C LEU A 4 63.22 23.70 -2.14
N LEU A 5 62.96 22.42 -2.43
CA LEU A 5 61.75 21.95 -3.05
C LEU A 5 60.75 21.60 -1.93
N THR A 6 59.70 22.42 -1.73
CA THR A 6 58.65 22.18 -0.76
C THR A 6 57.54 21.35 -1.45
N ILE A 7 57.45 20.08 -1.08
CA ILE A 7 56.38 19.19 -1.51
C ILE A 7 55.17 19.42 -0.59
N VAL A 8 54.12 20.03 -1.14
CA VAL A 8 52.82 20.14 -0.47
C VAL A 8 52.03 18.84 -0.73
N LEU A 9 51.90 17.97 0.28
CA LEU A 9 51.01 16.83 0.26
C LEU A 9 49.57 17.32 0.52
N MET A 10 48.74 17.38 -0.51
CA MET A 10 47.29 17.49 -0.34
C MET A 10 46.71 16.14 0.11
N PHE A 11 46.32 16.06 1.37
CA PHE A 11 45.46 14.99 1.86
C PHE A 11 44.03 15.23 1.37
N VAL A 12 43.61 14.55 0.33
CA VAL A 12 42.20 14.44 -0.03
C VAL A 12 41.56 13.45 0.92
N ALA A 13 40.87 13.94 1.95
CA ALA A 13 40.04 13.11 2.80
C ALA A 13 38.84 12.65 1.99
N PHE A 14 38.90 11.45 1.46
CA PHE A 14 37.71 10.73 0.99
C PHE A 14 36.83 10.45 2.23
N VAL A 15 35.82 11.27 2.44
CA VAL A 15 34.71 10.92 3.34
C VAL A 15 33.97 9.78 2.66
N LEU A 16 34.33 8.55 2.99
CA LEU A 16 33.50 7.39 2.69
C LEU A 16 32.22 7.56 3.51
N SER A 17 31.20 8.16 2.90
CA SER A 17 29.84 8.06 3.42
C SER A 17 29.49 6.59 3.38
N SER A 18 29.46 5.92 4.55
CA SER A 18 28.88 4.61 4.67
C SER A 18 27.49 4.67 4.02
N PRO A 19 27.13 3.73 3.14
CA PRO A 19 25.78 3.66 2.65
C PRO A 19 24.88 3.62 3.88
N LYS A 20 23.91 4.53 3.97
CA LYS A 20 22.88 4.46 5.02
C LYS A 20 22.25 3.09 4.88
N GLU A 21 22.51 2.22 5.84
CA GLU A 21 21.79 0.96 5.94
C GLU A 21 20.31 1.33 5.96
N GLY A 22 19.55 0.82 5.00
CA GLY A 22 18.11 1.02 4.96
C GLY A 22 17.46 0.35 6.18
N PRO A 23 16.15 0.49 6.37
CA PRO A 23 15.47 -0.06 7.54
C PRO A 23 15.61 -1.57 7.63
N ASP A 24 15.55 -2.08 8.85
CA ASP A 24 15.36 -3.49 9.18
C ASP A 24 13.98 -3.70 9.82
N MET A 25 13.36 -4.87 9.61
CA MET A 25 12.02 -5.19 10.09
C MET A 25 12.02 -6.51 10.85
N GLN A 26 11.37 -6.53 12.01
CA GLN A 26 11.24 -7.72 12.83
C GLN A 26 9.80 -7.94 13.28
N LEU A 27 9.30 -9.17 13.14
CA LEU A 27 8.02 -9.57 13.71
C LEU A 27 8.14 -9.60 15.23
N VAL A 28 7.24 -8.89 15.92
CA VAL A 28 7.26 -8.77 17.38
C VAL A 28 6.20 -9.63 18.02
N GLN A 29 4.93 -9.46 17.59
CA GLN A 29 3.79 -10.09 18.24
C GLN A 29 2.69 -10.38 17.21
N PRO A 30 2.17 -11.62 17.18
CA PRO A 30 1.00 -11.95 16.38
C PRO A 30 -0.30 -11.70 17.16
N TYR A 31 -1.35 -11.35 16.41
CA TYR A 31 -2.74 -11.26 16.86
C TYR A 31 -3.62 -12.08 15.93
N THR A 32 -4.73 -12.57 16.45
CA THR A 32 -5.78 -13.18 15.65
C THR A 32 -7.00 -12.28 15.64
N VAL A 33 -7.40 -11.85 14.46
CA VAL A 33 -8.66 -11.13 14.23
C VAL A 33 -9.59 -12.08 13.49
N ASP A 34 -10.65 -12.49 14.17
CA ASP A 34 -11.64 -13.39 13.61
C ASP A 34 -12.61 -12.68 12.68
N SER A 35 -13.22 -13.45 11.80
CA SER A 35 -14.39 -13.02 11.02
C SER A 35 -14.14 -11.93 9.98
N LEU A 36 -12.88 -11.72 9.53
CA LEU A 36 -12.57 -10.88 8.37
C LEU A 36 -12.44 -11.68 7.05
N GLY A 37 -12.52 -13.01 7.11
CA GLY A 37 -12.18 -13.88 5.98
C GLY A 37 -10.66 -13.93 5.79
N ALA A 38 -10.19 -13.82 4.57
CA ALA A 38 -8.83 -13.41 4.33
C ALA A 38 -8.73 -11.92 4.68
N CYS A 39 -7.77 -11.57 5.56
CA CYS A 39 -7.52 -10.17 5.86
C CYS A 39 -6.81 -9.57 4.64
N GLN A 40 -7.51 -8.75 3.87
CA GLN A 40 -7.06 -8.22 2.58
C GLN A 40 -6.23 -6.96 2.69
N GLY A 41 -6.10 -6.39 3.88
CA GLY A 41 -5.25 -5.24 4.11
C GLY A 41 -5.54 -4.50 5.40
N ILE A 42 -4.75 -3.46 5.61
CA ILE A 42 -4.77 -2.62 6.81
C ILE A 42 -4.40 -1.20 6.46
N SER A 43 -5.03 -0.22 7.12
CA SER A 43 -4.59 1.17 7.11
C SER A 43 -4.64 1.78 8.50
N TYR A 44 -3.80 2.80 8.74
CA TYR A 44 -3.78 3.54 10.01
C TYR A 44 -4.12 5.00 9.77
N GLN A 45 -5.12 5.49 10.47
CA GLN A 45 -5.63 6.85 10.30
C GLN A 45 -6.05 7.43 11.65
N LYS A 46 -5.50 8.56 12.03
CA LYS A 46 -5.91 9.32 13.23
C LYS A 46 -5.99 8.47 14.52
N GLY A 47 -5.00 7.59 14.76
CA GLY A 47 -4.94 6.73 15.94
C GLY A 47 -5.77 5.45 15.88
N LYS A 48 -6.40 5.15 14.76
CA LYS A 48 -7.22 3.98 14.53
C LYS A 48 -6.64 3.10 13.43
N LEU A 49 -6.81 1.81 13.56
CA LEU A 49 -6.48 0.80 12.57
C LEU A 49 -7.76 0.33 11.88
N PHE A 50 -7.74 0.35 10.56
CA PHE A 50 -8.82 -0.15 9.72
C PHE A 50 -8.35 -1.43 9.05
N LEU A 51 -8.90 -2.57 9.46
CA LEU A 51 -8.64 -3.86 8.85
C LEU A 51 -9.79 -4.19 7.91
N TYR A 52 -9.47 -4.62 6.70
CA TYR A 52 -10.48 -4.97 5.72
C TYR A 52 -10.31 -6.39 5.21
N GLY A 53 -11.42 -7.00 4.84
CA GLY A 53 -11.51 -8.39 4.41
C GLY A 53 -12.79 -8.68 3.63
N ASP A 54 -12.99 -9.95 3.29
CA ASP A 54 -13.95 -10.41 2.30
C ASP A 54 -14.73 -11.68 2.70
N ARG A 55 -15.01 -11.86 3.98
CA ARG A 55 -15.59 -13.14 4.45
C ARG A 55 -16.96 -13.46 3.85
N GLU A 56 -17.94 -12.59 4.01
CA GLU A 56 -19.31 -12.75 3.52
C GLU A 56 -19.61 -11.64 2.50
N VAL A 57 -19.18 -10.45 2.83
CA VAL A 57 -19.17 -9.25 1.99
C VAL A 57 -17.83 -8.54 2.23
N GLY A 58 -17.44 -7.67 1.33
CA GLY A 58 -16.33 -6.77 1.59
C GLY A 58 -16.64 -5.91 2.81
N MET A 59 -15.72 -5.86 3.78
CA MET A 59 -15.94 -5.14 5.02
C MET A 59 -14.67 -4.49 5.56
N ILE A 60 -14.85 -3.42 6.33
CA ILE A 60 -13.80 -2.74 7.07
C ILE A 60 -14.19 -2.69 8.54
N ARG A 61 -13.28 -3.09 9.43
CA ARG A 61 -13.46 -3.03 10.87
C ARG A 61 -12.45 -2.09 11.50
N GLU A 62 -12.92 -1.36 12.50
CA GLU A 62 -12.14 -0.35 13.20
C GLU A 62 -11.58 -0.90 14.51
N PHE A 63 -10.29 -0.73 14.70
CA PHE A 63 -9.55 -1.16 15.90
C PHE A 63 -8.72 -0.01 16.46
N LYS A 64 -8.35 -0.13 17.72
CA LYS A 64 -7.35 0.75 18.36
C LYS A 64 -6.34 -0.10 19.14
N MET A 65 -5.16 0.45 19.35
CA MET A 65 -4.21 -0.10 20.31
C MET A 65 -4.58 0.33 21.73
N GLN A 66 -4.62 -0.62 22.64
CA GLN A 66 -4.75 -0.39 24.09
C GLN A 66 -3.61 -1.14 24.78
N GLY A 67 -2.53 -0.43 25.13
CA GLY A 67 -1.27 -1.07 25.48
C GLY A 67 -0.78 -1.95 24.32
N ASP A 68 -0.49 -3.21 24.61
CA ASP A 68 -0.06 -4.20 23.62
C ASP A 68 -1.22 -5.00 23.02
N SER A 69 -2.47 -4.59 23.23
CA SER A 69 -3.66 -5.28 22.73
C SER A 69 -4.29 -4.55 21.56
N LEU A 70 -4.66 -5.31 20.53
CA LEU A 70 -5.47 -4.83 19.41
C LEU A 70 -6.95 -4.99 19.76
N GLN A 71 -7.62 -3.87 20.04
CA GLN A 71 -9.00 -3.87 20.51
C GLN A 71 -9.96 -3.46 19.39
N TYR A 72 -10.94 -4.32 19.07
CA TYR A 72 -12.08 -3.97 18.23
C TYR A 72 -12.99 -2.95 18.95
N ILE A 73 -13.35 -1.86 18.27
CA ILE A 73 -14.14 -0.79 18.88
C ILE A 73 -15.62 -0.82 18.52
N GLY A 74 -16.09 -1.95 17.95
CA GLY A 74 -17.51 -2.15 17.66
C GLY A 74 -18.01 -1.45 16.42
N HIS A 75 -17.13 -0.94 15.56
CA HIS A 75 -17.51 -0.26 14.33
C HIS A 75 -17.13 -1.09 13.09
N GLU A 76 -18.12 -1.39 12.28
CA GLU A 76 -17.99 -2.15 11.04
C GLU A 76 -18.65 -1.40 9.88
N MET A 77 -17.94 -1.36 8.75
CA MET A 77 -18.45 -0.81 7.50
C MET A 77 -18.56 -1.97 6.49
N LYS A 78 -19.78 -2.25 6.05
CA LYS A 78 -20.02 -3.18 4.94
C LYS A 78 -19.93 -2.44 3.63
N LEU A 79 -19.17 -2.98 2.71
CA LEU A 79 -18.94 -2.36 1.41
C LEU A 79 -20.06 -2.74 0.43
N THR A 80 -21.29 -2.59 0.89
CA THR A 80 -22.53 -2.91 0.18
C THR A 80 -23.28 -1.66 -0.25
N LEU A 81 -24.01 -1.76 -1.35
CA LEU A 81 -24.96 -0.76 -1.85
C LEU A 81 -26.33 -1.42 -2.03
N ASN A 82 -27.36 -0.96 -1.34
CA ASN A 82 -28.69 -1.60 -1.27
C ASN A 82 -28.55 -3.10 -0.96
N ASP A 83 -27.82 -3.44 0.09
CA ASP A 83 -27.50 -4.80 0.55
C ASP A 83 -26.76 -5.70 -0.48
N THR A 84 -26.37 -5.15 -1.63
CA THR A 84 -25.56 -5.85 -2.62
C THR A 84 -24.08 -5.62 -2.36
N ASP A 85 -23.29 -6.70 -2.30
CA ASP A 85 -21.83 -6.64 -2.15
C ASP A 85 -21.20 -6.03 -3.40
N VAL A 86 -20.64 -4.83 -3.26
CA VAL A 86 -20.08 -4.02 -4.39
C VAL A 86 -18.56 -4.07 -4.41
N ILE A 87 -17.94 -3.95 -3.24
CA ILE A 87 -16.49 -4.03 -3.09
C ILE A 87 -16.17 -5.33 -2.34
N ASN A 88 -16.29 -6.43 -3.05
CA ASN A 88 -16.23 -7.77 -2.47
C ASN A 88 -14.84 -8.30 -2.14
N HIS A 89 -13.79 -7.62 -2.63
CA HIS A 89 -12.39 -7.97 -2.37
C HIS A 89 -11.56 -6.69 -2.27
N PRO A 90 -11.71 -5.92 -1.16
CA PRO A 90 -11.03 -4.64 -0.99
C PRO A 90 -9.51 -4.84 -0.92
N THR A 91 -8.75 -4.12 -1.75
CA THR A 91 -7.32 -4.33 -1.96
C THR A 91 -6.43 -3.18 -1.51
N GLY A 92 -7.01 -2.06 -1.10
CA GLY A 92 -6.29 -0.88 -0.63
C GLY A 92 -7.24 0.28 -0.38
N ILE A 93 -6.84 1.19 0.50
CA ILE A 93 -7.60 2.39 0.84
C ILE A 93 -6.66 3.58 0.77
N ALA A 94 -6.76 4.37 -0.31
CA ALA A 94 -6.02 5.61 -0.45
C ALA A 94 -6.71 6.73 0.33
N TYR A 95 -6.08 7.18 1.42
CA TYR A 95 -6.52 8.26 2.28
C TYR A 95 -5.35 9.13 2.73
N ASN A 96 -5.39 10.43 2.46
CA ASN A 96 -4.35 11.39 2.83
C ASN A 96 -4.81 12.43 3.89
N GLY A 97 -5.91 12.13 4.58
CA GLY A 97 -6.52 13.06 5.56
C GLY A 97 -7.52 14.03 4.95
N LYS A 98 -7.72 13.99 3.63
CA LYS A 98 -8.65 14.82 2.86
C LYS A 98 -9.38 13.98 1.82
N ASP A 99 -10.50 14.49 1.32
CA ASP A 99 -11.23 13.89 0.21
C ASP A 99 -10.54 14.13 -1.14
N PRO A 100 -10.82 13.27 -2.13
CA PRO A 100 -11.63 12.05 -2.07
C PRO A 100 -10.85 10.86 -1.55
N VAL A 101 -11.54 9.83 -1.04
CA VAL A 101 -10.96 8.53 -0.68
C VAL A 101 -11.22 7.53 -1.80
N PHE A 102 -10.23 6.68 -2.09
CA PHE A 102 -10.35 5.65 -3.10
C PHE A 102 -10.11 4.27 -2.49
N ILE A 103 -11.01 3.33 -2.80
CA ILE A 103 -10.92 1.93 -2.39
C ILE A 103 -10.73 1.08 -3.63
N GLY A 104 -9.69 0.24 -3.64
CA GLY A 104 -9.43 -0.71 -4.70
C GLY A 104 -10.23 -1.99 -4.52
N ASN A 105 -10.56 -2.64 -5.64
CA ASN A 105 -11.21 -3.94 -5.67
C ASN A 105 -10.66 -4.82 -6.79
N SER A 106 -10.51 -6.10 -6.50
CA SER A 106 -10.12 -7.14 -7.45
C SER A 106 -11.29 -8.08 -7.66
N ILE A 107 -11.90 -8.08 -8.83
CA ILE A 107 -13.07 -8.89 -9.16
C ILE A 107 -12.62 -10.09 -9.99
N ARG A 108 -12.80 -11.28 -9.45
CA ARG A 108 -12.58 -12.52 -10.19
C ARG A 108 -13.78 -12.75 -11.12
N LEU A 109 -13.53 -12.86 -12.43
CA LEU A 109 -14.56 -13.02 -13.46
C LEU A 109 -14.79 -14.48 -13.85
N ASN A 110 -13.87 -15.39 -13.53
CA ASN A 110 -14.03 -16.83 -13.78
C ASN A 110 -13.55 -17.68 -12.60
N LYS A 111 -14.02 -18.91 -12.52
CA LYS A 111 -13.71 -19.84 -11.42
C LYS A 111 -12.22 -20.22 -11.37
N GLU A 112 -11.56 -20.27 -12.52
CA GLU A 112 -10.15 -20.64 -12.67
C GLU A 112 -9.21 -19.56 -12.14
N GLY A 113 -9.71 -18.33 -11.89
CA GLY A 113 -8.90 -17.19 -11.42
C GLY A 113 -7.90 -16.67 -12.47
N THR A 114 -8.22 -16.86 -13.75
CA THR A 114 -7.39 -16.41 -14.87
C THR A 114 -7.88 -15.11 -15.50
N LEU A 115 -9.12 -14.72 -15.19
CA LEU A 115 -9.74 -13.49 -15.69
C LEU A 115 -10.19 -12.61 -14.52
N TRP A 116 -9.72 -11.38 -14.52
CA TRP A 116 -9.94 -10.43 -13.44
C TRP A 116 -10.36 -9.07 -13.99
N ARG A 117 -11.00 -8.29 -13.14
CA ARG A 117 -11.29 -6.88 -13.36
C ARG A 117 -10.84 -6.08 -12.15
N ALA A 118 -10.09 -5.03 -12.38
CA ALA A 118 -9.67 -4.09 -11.36
C ALA A 118 -10.61 -2.88 -11.35
N VAL A 119 -11.08 -2.46 -10.18
CA VAL A 119 -11.99 -1.33 -10.03
C VAL A 119 -11.54 -0.45 -8.87
N ILE A 120 -11.58 0.86 -9.07
CA ILE A 120 -11.34 1.87 -8.03
C ILE A 120 -12.69 2.53 -7.72
N TYR A 121 -13.05 2.57 -6.44
CA TYR A 121 -14.25 3.23 -5.96
C TYR A 121 -13.89 4.52 -5.26
N CYS A 122 -14.47 5.63 -5.71
CA CYS A 122 -14.38 6.92 -5.04
C CYS A 122 -15.51 7.00 -4.02
N VAL A 123 -15.20 7.26 -2.76
CA VAL A 123 -16.17 7.23 -1.66
C VAL A 123 -16.10 8.49 -0.79
N ASN A 124 -17.24 8.83 -0.21
CA ASN A 124 -17.34 9.74 0.93
C ASN A 124 -16.96 8.98 2.20
N TRP A 125 -15.71 9.13 2.65
CA TRP A 125 -15.17 8.35 3.76
C TRP A 125 -15.85 8.63 5.09
N GLU A 126 -16.11 9.89 5.41
CA GLU A 126 -16.79 10.30 6.65
C GLU A 126 -18.24 9.79 6.68
N GLY A 127 -18.91 9.86 5.54
CA GLY A 127 -20.26 9.30 5.37
C GLY A 127 -20.27 7.79 5.58
N LEU A 128 -19.35 7.06 4.93
CA LEU A 128 -19.20 5.62 5.06
C LEU A 128 -18.91 5.21 6.52
N GLN A 129 -18.01 5.90 7.21
CA GLN A 129 -17.75 5.67 8.63
C GLN A 129 -18.99 5.92 9.49
N LYS A 130 -19.84 6.88 9.14
CA LYS A 130 -21.04 7.23 9.91
C LYS A 130 -22.21 6.25 9.68
N THR A 131 -22.43 5.84 8.44
CA THR A 131 -23.58 5.00 8.06
C THR A 131 -23.29 3.51 8.08
N GLY A 132 -22.02 3.12 7.89
CA GLY A 132 -21.58 1.73 7.82
C GLY A 132 -21.86 1.05 6.47
N THR A 133 -22.36 1.78 5.44
CA THR A 133 -22.62 1.24 4.09
C THR A 133 -22.25 2.23 3.01
N LEU A 134 -22.17 1.75 1.75
CA LEU A 134 -21.91 2.62 0.58
C LEU A 134 -23.15 3.43 0.16
N ASP A 135 -24.33 3.20 0.78
CA ASP A 135 -25.56 3.92 0.46
C ASP A 135 -25.41 5.42 0.71
N GLY A 136 -25.53 6.20 -0.37
CA GLY A 136 -25.28 7.63 -0.37
C GLY A 136 -23.80 8.04 -0.20
N ASN A 137 -22.87 7.07 -0.09
CA ASN A 137 -21.45 7.32 0.12
C ASN A 137 -20.55 6.87 -1.05
N LEU A 138 -21.08 6.06 -1.97
CA LEU A 138 -20.40 5.75 -3.23
C LEU A 138 -20.55 6.94 -4.17
N LEU A 139 -19.44 7.61 -4.49
CA LEU A 139 -19.41 8.80 -5.33
C LEU A 139 -19.16 8.46 -6.80
N ASN A 140 -18.27 7.50 -7.07
CA ASN A 140 -17.98 7.05 -8.43
C ASN A 140 -17.38 5.64 -8.44
N THR A 141 -17.55 4.95 -9.56
CA THR A 141 -16.95 3.64 -9.87
C THR A 141 -16.09 3.79 -11.11
N ILE A 142 -14.81 3.43 -11.01
CA ILE A 142 -13.79 3.67 -12.02
C ILE A 142 -13.17 2.34 -12.42
N ASP A 143 -13.28 1.97 -13.68
CA ASP A 143 -12.61 0.78 -14.21
C ASP A 143 -11.10 1.04 -14.32
N ASP A 144 -10.29 0.30 -13.58
CA ASP A 144 -8.82 0.37 -13.73
C ASP A 144 -8.38 -0.53 -14.89
N ASP A 145 -8.82 -0.17 -16.10
CA ASP A 145 -8.70 -0.96 -17.33
C ASP A 145 -7.26 -1.08 -17.85
N THR A 146 -6.32 -0.41 -17.21
CA THR A 146 -4.87 -0.59 -17.46
C THR A 146 -4.25 -1.62 -16.51
N CYS A 147 -4.94 -2.01 -15.45
CA CYS A 147 -4.55 -3.02 -14.48
C CYS A 147 -5.07 -4.40 -14.89
N ILE A 148 -4.28 -5.46 -14.66
CA ILE A 148 -4.63 -6.81 -15.11
C ILE A 148 -5.40 -7.59 -14.04
N GLN A 149 -4.93 -7.58 -12.80
CA GLN A 149 -5.40 -8.51 -11.78
C GLN A 149 -5.88 -7.84 -10.50
N GLY A 150 -6.02 -6.57 -10.48
CA GLY A 150 -6.49 -5.83 -9.31
C GLY A 150 -5.64 -4.61 -9.05
N THR A 151 -6.19 -3.66 -8.34
CA THR A 151 -5.59 -2.36 -8.08
C THR A 151 -5.41 -2.15 -6.59
N ARG A 152 -4.30 -1.53 -6.19
CA ARG A 152 -3.89 -1.28 -4.79
C ARG A 152 -3.69 0.21 -4.58
N PRO A 153 -4.76 1.00 -4.39
CA PRO A 153 -4.64 2.44 -4.29
C PRO A 153 -3.99 2.89 -2.98
N GLU A 154 -3.05 3.83 -3.09
CA GLU A 154 -2.41 4.55 -2.00
C GLU A 154 -2.15 5.99 -2.43
N TYR A 155 -2.28 6.96 -1.51
CA TYR A 155 -1.89 8.33 -1.80
C TYR A 155 -0.38 8.50 -1.68
N VAL A 156 0.21 9.10 -2.71
CA VAL A 156 1.64 9.48 -2.73
C VAL A 156 1.80 10.95 -3.05
N GLN A 157 2.90 11.54 -2.60
CA GLN A 157 3.24 12.92 -2.93
C GLN A 157 4.43 12.95 -3.91
N TYR A 158 4.24 13.60 -5.05
CA TYR A 158 5.30 13.84 -6.02
C TYR A 158 5.27 15.29 -6.49
N ASN A 159 6.43 15.97 -6.51
CA ASN A 159 6.53 17.40 -6.83
C ASN A 159 5.52 18.28 -6.05
N LYS A 160 5.38 18.03 -4.75
CA LYS A 160 4.47 18.74 -3.82
C LYS A 160 2.98 18.60 -4.16
N LYS A 161 2.60 17.68 -5.04
CA LYS A 161 1.21 17.35 -5.37
C LYS A 161 0.88 15.94 -4.96
N TRP A 162 -0.37 15.72 -4.57
CA TRP A 162 -0.88 14.40 -4.25
C TRP A 162 -1.36 13.67 -5.51
N TYR A 163 -1.05 12.38 -5.60
CA TYR A 163 -1.50 11.46 -6.61
C TYR A 163 -2.00 10.19 -5.97
N VAL A 164 -2.88 9.47 -6.65
CA VAL A 164 -3.25 8.11 -6.26
C VAL A 164 -2.32 7.17 -7.02
N ALA A 165 -1.45 6.49 -6.29
CA ALA A 165 -0.65 5.40 -6.85
C ALA A 165 -1.45 4.11 -6.80
N THR A 166 -1.32 3.28 -7.83
CA THR A 166 -1.82 1.90 -7.84
C THR A 166 -0.74 0.97 -8.34
N ALA A 167 -0.81 -0.29 -7.96
CA ALA A 167 0.04 -1.34 -8.49
C ALA A 167 -0.81 -2.53 -8.94
N ASP A 168 -0.28 -3.30 -9.88
CA ASP A 168 -0.90 -4.53 -10.34
C ASP A 168 -0.42 -5.72 -9.49
N TYR A 169 -1.32 -6.65 -9.23
CA TYR A 169 -0.95 -7.95 -8.68
C TYR A 169 -0.69 -8.95 -9.83
N GLY A 170 0.22 -9.88 -9.61
CA GLY A 170 0.58 -10.88 -10.60
C GLY A 170 2.00 -10.72 -11.12
N ASP A 171 2.33 -11.44 -12.17
CA ASP A 171 3.68 -11.55 -12.74
C ASP A 171 3.83 -10.92 -14.14
N LYS A 172 2.80 -10.22 -14.61
CA LYS A 172 2.76 -9.63 -15.96
C LYS A 172 2.48 -8.14 -15.88
N LYS A 173 3.21 -7.36 -16.71
CA LYS A 173 3.05 -5.90 -16.83
C LYS A 173 3.03 -5.17 -15.49
N ASN A 174 3.94 -5.55 -14.59
CA ASN A 174 3.99 -4.97 -13.25
C ASN A 174 4.42 -3.52 -13.31
N GLU A 175 3.48 -2.64 -13.03
CA GLU A 175 3.67 -1.21 -13.04
C GLU A 175 3.07 -0.58 -11.79
N VAL A 176 3.74 0.44 -11.27
CA VAL A 176 3.12 1.43 -10.39
C VAL A 176 2.67 2.59 -11.26
N ARG A 177 1.39 2.95 -11.14
CA ARG A 177 0.75 4.03 -11.92
C ARG A 177 0.30 5.13 -10.96
N LEU A 178 0.56 6.38 -11.33
CA LEU A 178 0.13 7.56 -10.59
C LEU A 178 -1.00 8.25 -11.35
N TYR A 179 -2.13 8.41 -10.69
CA TYR A 179 -3.31 9.06 -11.22
C TYR A 179 -3.53 10.43 -10.56
N ASP A 180 -3.96 11.43 -11.34
CA ASP A 180 -4.39 12.70 -10.78
C ASP A 180 -5.75 12.52 -10.05
N PRO A 181 -5.84 12.70 -8.74
CA PRO A 181 -7.06 12.44 -7.98
C PRO A 181 -8.22 13.36 -8.38
N ALA A 182 -7.94 14.58 -8.86
CA ALA A 182 -8.98 15.52 -9.29
C ALA A 182 -9.65 15.08 -10.60
N VAL A 183 -8.90 14.41 -11.48
CA VAL A 183 -9.42 13.84 -12.73
C VAL A 183 -10.00 12.45 -12.44
N LEU A 184 -9.27 11.59 -11.73
CA LEU A 184 -9.67 10.22 -11.40
C LEU A 184 -11.07 10.13 -10.78
N LYS A 185 -11.38 11.00 -9.82
CA LYS A 185 -12.68 10.98 -9.13
C LYS A 185 -13.90 11.11 -10.06
N ASN A 186 -13.73 11.65 -11.27
CA ASN A 186 -14.78 11.86 -12.25
C ASN A 186 -14.66 10.95 -13.48
N ALA A 187 -13.57 10.18 -13.58
CA ALA A 187 -13.31 9.29 -14.70
C ALA A 187 -14.21 8.04 -14.63
N LYS A 188 -14.49 7.43 -15.77
CA LYS A 188 -15.09 6.08 -15.84
C LYS A 188 -14.03 5.00 -15.97
N LYS A 189 -12.85 5.35 -16.53
CA LYS A 189 -11.73 4.45 -16.77
C LYS A 189 -10.40 5.14 -16.50
N THR A 190 -9.42 4.39 -16.04
CA THR A 190 -8.07 4.93 -15.83
C THR A 190 -7.30 5.21 -17.10
N SER A 191 -7.70 4.62 -18.25
CA SER A 191 -7.15 4.92 -19.57
C SER A 191 -7.63 6.25 -20.18
N GLU A 192 -8.60 6.94 -19.56
CA GLU A 192 -9.07 8.22 -20.04
C GLU A 192 -7.97 9.28 -20.04
N LYS A 193 -8.04 10.18 -21.01
CA LYS A 193 -7.05 11.25 -21.19
C LYS A 193 -6.92 12.11 -19.94
N GLY A 194 -5.69 12.22 -19.43
CA GLY A 194 -5.34 13.06 -18.28
C GLY A 194 -5.50 12.39 -16.92
N VAL A 195 -6.04 11.16 -16.84
CA VAL A 195 -6.12 10.38 -15.60
C VAL A 195 -4.74 9.89 -15.20
N LEU A 196 -4.06 9.15 -16.07
CA LEU A 196 -2.70 8.70 -15.86
C LEU A 196 -1.72 9.87 -15.95
N TYR A 197 -1.00 10.12 -14.86
CA TYR A 197 0.04 11.14 -14.82
C TYR A 197 1.42 10.57 -15.16
N LYS A 198 1.85 9.54 -14.45
CA LYS A 198 3.15 8.86 -14.60
C LYS A 198 3.03 7.38 -14.24
N LYS A 199 4.01 6.61 -14.66
CA LYS A 199 4.18 5.20 -14.28
C LYS A 199 5.63 4.78 -14.32
N PHE A 200 5.95 3.70 -13.64
CA PHE A 200 7.22 3.00 -13.73
C PHE A 200 7.02 1.49 -13.56
N THR A 201 7.95 0.69 -14.09
CA THR A 201 7.92 -0.76 -13.92
C THR A 201 8.41 -1.16 -12.54
N CYS A 202 7.81 -2.18 -11.95
CA CYS A 202 8.21 -2.70 -10.64
C CYS A 202 8.32 -4.24 -10.65
N THR A 203 8.81 -4.80 -9.55
CA THR A 203 8.78 -6.25 -9.32
C THR A 203 7.35 -6.73 -9.10
N PRO A 204 7.04 -8.01 -9.42
CA PRO A 204 5.69 -8.54 -9.39
C PRO A 204 5.13 -8.75 -7.96
N TRP A 205 3.87 -9.19 -7.89
CA TRP A 205 3.16 -9.64 -6.69
C TRP A 205 2.93 -8.55 -5.64
N VAL A 206 2.68 -7.32 -6.08
CA VAL A 206 2.37 -6.21 -5.16
C VAL A 206 0.94 -6.38 -4.62
N GLN A 207 0.83 -6.63 -3.32
CA GLN A 207 -0.43 -6.78 -2.60
C GLN A 207 -0.94 -5.49 -1.99
N ASN A 208 -0.02 -4.57 -1.68
CA ASN A 208 -0.38 -3.29 -1.10
C ASN A 208 0.73 -2.28 -1.32
N LEU A 209 0.43 -1.00 -1.10
CA LEU A 209 1.38 0.10 -1.16
C LEU A 209 1.34 0.87 0.16
N TYR A 210 2.45 1.47 0.56
CA TYR A 210 2.50 2.41 1.67
C TYR A 210 3.42 3.58 1.35
N TRP A 211 2.96 4.81 1.58
CA TRP A 211 3.73 6.03 1.33
C TRP A 211 4.43 6.55 2.59
N LEU A 212 5.76 6.62 2.56
CA LEU A 212 6.58 7.24 3.60
C LEU A 212 6.86 8.70 3.23
N ALA A 213 5.96 9.58 3.66
CA ALA A 213 5.94 10.98 3.23
C ALA A 213 7.25 11.74 3.54
N ASP A 214 7.78 11.58 4.77
CA ASP A 214 8.99 12.29 5.22
C ASP A 214 10.27 11.82 4.53
N LYS A 215 10.21 10.63 3.90
CA LYS A 215 11.35 10.00 3.22
C LYS A 215 11.26 10.09 1.70
N GLY A 216 10.10 10.43 1.15
CA GLY A 216 9.87 10.39 -0.29
C GLY A 216 9.93 8.97 -0.88
N GLN A 217 9.64 7.96 -0.07
CA GLN A 217 9.76 6.56 -0.43
C GLN A 217 8.39 5.89 -0.54
N LEU A 218 8.24 5.05 -1.55
CA LEU A 218 7.10 4.15 -1.68
C LEU A 218 7.53 2.75 -1.26
N LEU A 219 6.78 2.15 -0.35
CA LEU A 219 6.96 0.77 0.05
C LEU A 219 6.02 -0.11 -0.75
N LEU A 220 6.58 -1.05 -1.51
CA LEU A 220 5.84 -2.11 -2.16
C LEU A 220 5.75 -3.27 -1.18
N ILE A 221 4.53 -3.62 -0.78
CA ILE A 221 4.23 -4.76 0.08
C ILE A 221 3.91 -5.93 -0.87
N GLN A 222 4.78 -6.93 -0.90
CA GLN A 222 4.73 -7.98 -1.90
C GLN A 222 4.55 -9.35 -1.27
N ASN A 223 3.72 -10.10 -1.92
CA ASN A 223 3.58 -11.52 -1.66
C ASN A 223 4.61 -12.23 -2.52
N GLN A 224 5.32 -13.24 -2.05
CA GLN A 224 6.26 -13.88 -2.42
C GLN A 224 6.59 -14.57 -3.59
N MET A 225 7.64 -14.28 -3.98
CA MET A 225 8.25 -14.67 -5.19
C MET A 225 8.63 -16.13 -5.23
N GLU A 226 9.26 -16.64 -4.28
CA GLU A 226 9.55 -18.06 -4.10
C GLU A 226 9.21 -18.49 -2.68
N GLY A 227 8.41 -19.55 -2.52
CA GLY A 227 8.08 -20.11 -1.22
C GLY A 227 7.17 -19.26 -0.33
N ARG A 228 6.40 -18.33 -0.92
CA ARG A 228 5.47 -17.46 -0.20
C ARG A 228 6.11 -16.65 0.93
N ARG A 229 7.22 -15.99 0.66
CA ARG A 229 7.85 -15.08 1.63
C ARG A 229 7.21 -13.72 1.58
N TRP A 230 7.16 -13.02 2.68
CA TRP A 230 6.80 -11.63 2.73
C TRP A 230 7.96 -10.79 2.25
N ARG A 231 7.71 -9.85 1.34
CA ARG A 231 8.71 -8.93 0.84
C ARG A 231 8.26 -7.48 0.98
N PHE A 232 9.16 -6.66 1.48
CA PHE A 232 9.02 -5.21 1.60
C PHE A 232 10.09 -4.54 0.77
N THR A 233 9.70 -3.91 -0.34
CA THR A 233 10.63 -3.23 -1.24
C THR A 233 10.46 -1.72 -1.11
N TYR A 234 11.45 -1.06 -0.54
CA TYR A 234 11.51 0.40 -0.45
C TYR A 234 12.07 0.96 -1.75
N VAL A 235 11.34 1.86 -2.40
CA VAL A 235 11.76 2.51 -3.64
C VAL A 235 11.76 4.04 -3.49
N ASP A 236 12.73 4.69 -4.13
CA ASP A 236 12.74 6.14 -4.30
C ASP A 236 11.69 6.51 -5.37
N LEU A 237 10.58 7.11 -4.96
CA LEU A 237 9.48 7.40 -5.88
C LEU A 237 9.91 8.36 -7.00
N ALA A 238 10.66 9.41 -6.66
CA ALA A 238 11.05 10.42 -7.64
C ALA A 238 12.01 9.87 -8.69
N LYS A 239 13.02 9.09 -8.26
CA LYS A 239 13.96 8.44 -9.18
C LYS A 239 13.26 7.37 -10.01
N SER A 240 12.36 6.58 -9.43
CA SER A 240 11.60 5.57 -10.15
C SER A 240 10.74 6.17 -11.28
N ILE A 241 10.09 7.30 -11.00
CA ILE A 241 9.34 8.03 -12.03
C ILE A 241 10.27 8.59 -13.12
N ALA A 242 11.44 9.08 -12.75
CA ALA A 242 12.40 9.67 -13.69
C ALA A 242 13.04 8.62 -14.61
N SER A 243 13.38 7.44 -14.08
CA SER A 243 13.99 6.35 -14.85
C SER A 243 12.96 5.48 -15.59
N GLY A 244 11.69 5.49 -15.16
CA GLY A 244 10.65 4.59 -15.66
C GLY A 244 10.73 3.16 -15.11
N GLN A 245 11.61 2.92 -14.13
CA GLN A 245 11.82 1.64 -13.45
C GLN A 245 11.91 1.84 -11.94
N GLN A 246 11.63 0.79 -11.15
CA GLN A 246 11.80 0.90 -9.71
C GLN A 246 13.27 1.15 -9.32
N GLU A 247 13.51 2.21 -8.58
CA GLU A 247 14.81 2.55 -7.99
C GLU A 247 14.83 2.07 -6.53
N VAL A 248 15.35 0.87 -6.34
CA VAL A 248 15.32 0.15 -5.06
C VAL A 248 16.32 0.76 -4.08
N ILE A 249 15.83 1.08 -2.88
CA ILE A 249 16.63 1.52 -1.74
C ILE A 249 17.00 0.33 -0.87
N LYS A 250 16.01 -0.51 -0.54
CA LYS A 250 16.17 -1.69 0.32
C LYS A 250 15.12 -2.74 0.00
N VAL A 251 15.48 -3.99 0.12
CA VAL A 251 14.57 -5.14 0.14
C VAL A 251 14.70 -5.85 1.47
N ILE A 252 13.57 -6.17 2.09
CA ILE A 252 13.49 -6.96 3.32
C ILE A 252 12.58 -8.14 3.06
N ASP A 253 13.10 -9.34 3.25
CA ASP A 253 12.33 -10.58 3.14
C ASP A 253 12.13 -11.17 4.53
N ILE A 254 10.87 -11.50 4.86
CA ILE A 254 10.50 -12.21 6.09
C ILE A 254 10.01 -13.60 5.70
N ASP A 255 10.60 -14.63 6.30
CA ASP A 255 10.27 -16.03 6.00
C ASP A 255 8.92 -16.40 6.65
N ARG A 256 7.86 -16.29 5.83
CA ARG A 256 6.48 -16.63 6.17
C ARG A 256 5.84 -17.37 5.00
N ALA A 257 5.07 -18.41 5.31
CA ALA A 257 4.42 -19.27 4.31
C ALA A 257 3.05 -18.77 3.86
N ASP A 258 2.39 -17.89 4.64
CA ASP A 258 1.11 -17.29 4.31
C ASP A 258 1.27 -16.07 3.39
N GLU A 259 0.20 -15.65 2.73
CA GLU A 259 0.20 -14.45 1.88
C GLU A 259 0.23 -13.19 2.71
N LEU A 260 1.16 -12.28 2.37
CA LEU A 260 1.17 -10.91 2.89
C LEU A 260 0.13 -10.10 2.12
N GLU A 261 -0.85 -9.52 2.81
CA GLU A 261 -1.96 -8.81 2.19
C GLU A 261 -1.89 -7.29 2.39
N GLY A 262 -1.18 -6.85 3.41
CA GLY A 262 -1.05 -5.42 3.66
C GLY A 262 -0.10 -5.09 4.80
N PHE A 263 0.27 -3.81 4.84
CA PHE A 263 1.11 -3.25 5.89
C PHE A 263 0.79 -1.79 6.11
N THR A 264 0.88 -1.34 7.35
CA THR A 264 0.83 0.07 7.71
C THR A 264 1.80 0.38 8.83
N PHE A 265 2.42 1.55 8.78
CA PHE A 265 3.12 2.09 9.93
C PHE A 265 2.15 2.76 10.91
N LEU A 266 2.55 2.83 12.16
CA LEU A 266 2.02 3.76 13.14
C LEU A 266 2.71 5.14 13.00
N ASN A 267 2.54 6.02 13.99
CA ASN A 267 2.92 7.44 13.88
C ASN A 267 4.38 7.74 13.54
N ASN A 268 5.35 6.90 13.97
CA ASN A 268 6.78 7.28 13.94
C ASN A 268 7.65 6.41 13.01
N TYR A 269 7.05 5.58 12.16
CA TYR A 269 7.74 4.62 11.29
C TYR A 269 8.66 3.61 12.01
N ASP A 270 8.64 3.56 13.34
CA ASP A 270 9.38 2.59 14.16
C ASP A 270 8.57 1.33 14.48
N LYS A 271 7.26 1.41 14.31
CA LYS A 271 6.29 0.32 14.53
C LYS A 271 5.25 0.31 13.43
N GLY A 272 4.82 -0.89 13.08
CA GLY A 272 3.74 -1.11 12.11
C GLY A 272 3.02 -2.41 12.33
N PHE A 273 2.05 -2.68 11.46
CA PHE A 273 1.32 -3.93 11.41
C PHE A 273 1.31 -4.47 10.00
N ALA A 274 1.64 -5.75 9.86
CA ALA A 274 1.42 -6.53 8.66
C ALA A 274 0.23 -7.45 8.84
N VAL A 275 -0.55 -7.63 7.79
CA VAL A 275 -1.68 -8.54 7.77
C VAL A 275 -1.50 -9.61 6.69
N SER A 276 -2.06 -10.79 6.95
CA SER A 276 -1.94 -11.93 6.05
C SER A 276 -3.28 -12.65 5.84
N SER A 277 -3.34 -13.47 4.79
CA SER A 277 -4.50 -14.31 4.46
C SER A 277 -4.76 -15.45 5.45
N SER A 278 -3.91 -15.65 6.43
CA SER A 278 -4.09 -16.67 7.46
C SER A 278 -5.34 -16.44 8.32
N ARG A 279 -5.94 -17.51 8.79
CA ARG A 279 -7.08 -17.42 9.73
C ARG A 279 -6.69 -17.18 11.16
N ARG A 280 -5.44 -17.48 11.53
CA ARG A 280 -4.84 -17.25 12.86
C ARG A 280 -3.52 -16.51 12.67
N ASN A 281 -3.17 -15.70 13.66
CA ASN A 281 -1.97 -14.87 13.61
C ASN A 281 -1.93 -14.02 12.33
N ASN A 282 -3.09 -13.54 11.91
CA ASN A 282 -3.31 -12.84 10.66
C ASN A 282 -2.99 -11.34 10.74
N VAL A 283 -2.73 -10.82 11.93
CA VAL A 283 -2.23 -9.46 12.17
C VAL A 283 -0.94 -9.56 12.97
N ASN A 284 0.14 -8.97 12.50
CA ASN A 284 1.45 -9.10 13.11
C ASN A 284 2.05 -7.71 13.37
N ALA A 285 2.36 -7.41 14.63
CA ALA A 285 3.13 -6.23 14.96
C ALA A 285 4.58 -6.38 14.46
N ILE A 286 5.09 -5.31 13.90
CA ILE A 286 6.43 -5.21 13.35
C ILE A 286 7.16 -4.04 14.02
N SER A 287 8.40 -4.27 14.50
CA SER A 287 9.33 -3.21 14.81
C SER A 287 10.20 -2.88 13.60
N VAL A 288 10.52 -1.61 13.43
CA VAL A 288 11.34 -1.12 12.32
C VAL A 288 12.47 -0.26 12.84
N HIS A 289 13.71 -0.62 12.49
CA HIS A 289 14.93 0.10 12.85
C HIS A 289 15.52 0.76 11.60
N TRP A 290 15.70 2.06 11.66
CA TRP A 290 16.19 2.89 10.54
C TRP A 290 17.68 3.13 10.60
#